data_c3481f1f7bd172114a564b47c4b806fb
#
_entry.id   c3481f1f7bd172114a564b47c4b806fb
#
_cell.length_a   1.000
_cell.length_b   1.000
_cell.length_c   1.000
_cell.angle_alpha   90.00
_cell.angle_beta   90.00
_cell.angle_gamma   90.00
#
_symmetry.space_group_name_H-M   'P 1'
#
loop_
_entity.id
_entity.type
_entity.pdbx_description
1 polymer ?
#
loop_
_entity_poly.entity_id
_entity_poly.type
_entity_poly.pdbx_seq_one_letter_code
_entity_poly.pdbx_strand_id
1 'polypeptide(L)'
;KEISKFPNVVKDVAFIVNKKVMSKEIEEVIMAAGGKRLRSVEVFDVYTGENVGINEKSIAYTLTFNDYEKTLSDEEVTNAFNKIIKEVTTKCNAVLRDK
;
A
#
# COMPACT_ATOMS: atom_id res chain seq x y z
N LYS A 1 16.19 13.08 -13.97
CA LYS A 1 15.39 12.59 -12.86
C LYS A 1 15.88 13.14 -11.55
N GLU A 2 14.96 13.70 -10.79
CA GLU A 2 15.34 14.33 -9.54
C GLU A 2 15.43 13.33 -8.41
N ILE A 3 16.36 13.56 -7.53
CA ILE A 3 16.53 12.78 -6.33
C ILE A 3 16.31 13.70 -5.15
N SER A 4 15.35 13.34 -4.31
CA SER A 4 15.08 14.14 -3.12
C SER A 4 16.25 14.06 -2.15
N LYS A 5 16.60 15.19 -1.55
CA LYS A 5 17.62 15.19 -0.49
C LYS A 5 17.08 14.79 0.86
N PHE A 6 15.77 14.57 0.96
CA PHE A 6 15.15 14.14 2.20
C PHE A 6 14.98 12.62 2.18
N PRO A 7 15.00 11.98 3.35
CA PRO A 7 14.94 10.52 3.37
C PRO A 7 13.59 9.97 2.98
N ASN A 8 13.60 8.80 2.37
CA ASN A 8 12.37 8.07 2.08
C ASN A 8 11.84 7.45 3.36
N VAL A 9 10.51 7.35 3.43
CA VAL A 9 9.84 6.57 4.47
C VAL A 9 9.22 5.38 3.79
N VAL A 10 9.53 4.19 4.26
CA VAL A 10 9.08 2.94 3.64
C VAL A 10 8.14 2.24 4.59
N LYS A 11 6.99 1.83 4.07
CA LYS A 11 5.99 1.08 4.84
C LYS A 11 5.58 -0.17 4.09
N ASP A 12 5.41 -1.26 4.81
CA ASP A 12 4.90 -2.50 4.24
C ASP A 12 3.46 -2.68 4.65
N VAL A 13 2.66 -3.21 3.74
CA VAL A 13 1.25 -3.48 4.03
C VAL A 13 0.84 -4.70 3.24
N ALA A 14 -0.05 -5.51 3.81
CA ALA A 14 -0.58 -6.68 3.13
C ALA A 14 -2.10 -6.65 3.21
N PHE A 15 -2.73 -7.03 2.11
CA PHE A 15 -4.19 -7.09 2.04
C PHE A 15 -4.62 -8.48 1.60
N ILE A 16 -5.74 -8.93 2.15
CA ILE A 16 -6.37 -10.16 1.72
C ILE A 16 -7.52 -9.78 0.81
N VAL A 17 -7.52 -10.31 -0.41
CA VAL A 17 -8.52 -10.00 -1.41
C VAL A 17 -8.97 -11.28 -2.07
N ASN A 18 -10.10 -11.18 -2.79
CA ASN A 18 -10.56 -12.28 -3.63
C ASN A 18 -9.50 -12.56 -4.69
N LYS A 19 -9.31 -13.83 -5.02
CA LYS A 19 -8.32 -14.22 -6.01
C LYS A 19 -8.49 -13.53 -7.35
N LYS A 20 -9.71 -13.12 -7.67
CA LYS A 20 -10.01 -12.49 -8.95
C LYS A 20 -9.56 -11.05 -9.01
N VAL A 21 -9.31 -10.42 -7.87
CA VAL A 21 -8.85 -9.04 -7.84
C VAL A 21 -7.41 -9.01 -8.32
N MET A 22 -7.13 -8.16 -9.30
CA MET A 22 -5.79 -8.06 -9.83
C MET A 22 -4.96 -7.09 -9.01
N SER A 23 -3.68 -7.42 -8.83
CA SER A 23 -2.77 -6.56 -8.09
C SER A 23 -2.77 -5.14 -8.62
N LYS A 24 -2.86 -4.98 -9.93
CA LYS A 24 -2.84 -3.66 -10.53
C LYS A 24 -4.00 -2.80 -10.06
N GLU A 25 -5.17 -3.41 -9.87
CA GLU A 25 -6.32 -2.67 -9.37
C GLU A 25 -6.05 -2.09 -8.00
N ILE A 26 -5.43 -2.90 -7.14
CA ILE A 26 -5.09 -2.45 -5.81
C ILE A 26 -4.02 -1.36 -5.86
N GLU A 27 -3.01 -1.54 -6.72
CA GLU A 27 -1.95 -0.56 -6.86
C GLU A 27 -2.49 0.80 -7.28
N GLU A 28 -3.46 0.81 -8.20
CA GLU A 28 -4.05 2.06 -8.66
C GLU A 28 -4.79 2.78 -7.54
N VAL A 29 -5.52 2.01 -6.72
CA VAL A 29 -6.21 2.61 -5.58
C VAL A 29 -5.21 3.17 -4.58
N ILE A 30 -4.13 2.42 -4.33
CA ILE A 30 -3.09 2.87 -3.39
C ILE A 30 -2.47 4.17 -3.89
N MET A 31 -2.08 4.23 -5.16
CA MET A 31 -1.44 5.43 -5.70
C MET A 31 -2.38 6.64 -5.64
N ALA A 32 -3.66 6.43 -5.96
CA ALA A 32 -4.61 7.52 -5.91
C ALA A 32 -4.81 8.02 -4.49
N ALA A 33 -4.89 7.10 -3.53
CA ALA A 33 -5.15 7.47 -2.14
C ALA A 33 -3.93 8.09 -1.48
N GLY A 34 -2.73 7.64 -1.88
CA GLY A 34 -1.50 8.11 -1.26
C GLY A 34 -1.11 9.53 -1.62
N GLY A 35 -1.62 10.02 -2.75
CA GLY A 35 -1.34 11.37 -3.17
C GLY A 35 0.08 11.56 -3.66
N LYS A 36 0.50 12.83 -3.72
CA LYS A 36 1.78 13.14 -4.34
C LYS A 36 2.98 12.72 -3.51
N ARG A 37 2.79 12.44 -2.22
CA ARG A 37 3.90 12.03 -1.36
C ARG A 37 4.19 10.54 -1.47
N LEU A 38 3.26 9.76 -1.97
CA LEU A 38 3.51 8.35 -2.25
C LEU A 38 4.22 8.27 -3.58
N ARG A 39 5.46 7.79 -3.55
CA ARG A 39 6.31 7.78 -4.75
C ARG A 39 6.29 6.45 -5.49
N SER A 40 6.14 5.35 -4.77
CA SER A 40 6.11 4.06 -5.43
C SER A 40 5.35 3.05 -4.60
N VAL A 41 4.83 2.06 -5.31
CA VAL A 41 4.13 0.92 -4.75
C VAL A 41 4.69 -0.30 -5.47
N GLU A 42 5.17 -1.28 -4.70
CA GLU A 42 5.73 -2.49 -5.28
C GLU A 42 5.18 -3.70 -4.58
N VAL A 43 4.78 -4.71 -5.38
CA VAL A 43 4.39 -6.00 -4.83
C VAL A 43 5.66 -6.76 -4.49
N PHE A 44 5.74 -7.26 -3.25
CA PHE A 44 6.91 -8.07 -2.92
C PHE A 44 6.53 -9.49 -2.49
N ASP A 45 5.24 -9.78 -2.34
CA ASP A 45 4.84 -11.14 -2.00
C ASP A 45 3.37 -11.34 -2.34
N VAL A 46 3.05 -12.54 -2.82
CA VAL A 46 1.67 -12.97 -3.03
C VAL A 46 1.54 -14.35 -2.41
N TYR A 47 0.58 -14.50 -1.52
CA TYR A 47 0.43 -15.73 -0.77
C TYR A 47 -0.98 -16.30 -0.90
N THR A 48 -1.07 -17.58 -1.15
CA THR A 48 -2.32 -18.33 -1.04
C THR A 48 -2.04 -19.53 -0.14
N GLY A 49 -3.09 -20.04 0.50
CA GLY A 49 -2.91 -21.21 1.34
C GLY A 49 -3.63 -21.11 2.65
N GLU A 50 -2.99 -21.61 3.70
CA GLU A 50 -3.70 -21.91 4.94
C GLU A 50 -4.24 -20.70 5.68
N ASN A 51 -3.56 -19.58 5.58
CA ASN A 51 -3.94 -18.41 6.36
C ASN A 51 -4.86 -17.46 5.63
N VAL A 52 -5.35 -17.86 4.47
CA VAL A 52 -6.34 -17.09 3.73
C VAL A 52 -7.43 -18.04 3.24
N GLY A 53 -8.57 -17.47 2.87
CA GLY A 53 -9.67 -18.28 2.39
C GLY A 53 -9.37 -18.99 1.08
N ILE A 54 -10.18 -19.97 0.75
CA ILE A 54 -9.94 -20.79 -0.43
C ILE A 54 -10.01 -19.96 -1.73
N ASN A 55 -10.83 -18.92 -1.72
CA ASN A 55 -10.96 -18.05 -2.88
C ASN A 55 -10.26 -16.71 -2.67
N GLU A 56 -9.28 -16.66 -1.78
CA GLU A 56 -8.61 -15.43 -1.41
C GLU A 56 -7.11 -15.55 -1.58
N LYS A 57 -6.47 -14.40 -1.64
CA LYS A 57 -5.02 -14.31 -1.66
C LYS A 57 -4.59 -13.11 -0.83
N SER A 58 -3.36 -13.17 -0.33
CA SER A 58 -2.75 -12.06 0.38
C SER A 58 -1.69 -11.46 -0.53
N ILE A 59 -1.74 -10.15 -0.73
CA ILE A 59 -0.75 -9.45 -1.54
C ILE A 59 -0.07 -8.43 -0.65
N ALA A 60 1.25 -8.49 -0.58
CA ALA A 60 2.04 -7.58 0.23
C ALA A 60 2.72 -6.55 -0.65
N TYR A 61 2.66 -5.30 -0.20
CA TYR A 61 3.20 -4.17 -0.94
C TYR A 61 4.21 -3.42 -0.09
N THR A 62 5.20 -2.85 -0.76
CA THR A 62 6.11 -1.88 -0.15
C THR A 62 5.74 -0.52 -0.70
N LEU A 63 5.46 0.41 0.19
CA LEU A 63 5.07 1.78 -0.16
C LEU A 63 6.22 2.70 0.22
N THR A 64 6.64 3.54 -0.73
CA THR A 64 7.71 4.50 -0.48
C THR A 64 7.13 5.90 -0.54
N PHE A 65 7.31 6.64 0.56
CA PHE A 65 6.86 8.03 0.68
C PHE A 65 8.04 8.96 0.71
N ASN A 66 7.88 10.11 0.08
CA ASN A 66 8.91 11.14 0.10
C ASN A 66 8.30 12.48 -0.26
N ASP A 67 8.85 13.53 0.32
CA ASP A 67 8.47 14.89 -0.04
C ASP A 67 9.74 15.62 -0.44
N TYR A 68 9.73 16.27 -1.59
CA TYR A 68 10.92 16.97 -2.08
C TYR A 68 11.22 18.24 -1.33
N GLU A 69 10.26 18.74 -0.55
CA GLU A 69 10.37 20.01 0.11
C GLU A 69 10.70 19.94 1.59
N LYS A 70 10.50 18.76 2.20
CA LYS A 70 10.73 18.61 3.63
C LYS A 70 10.83 17.15 4.01
N THR A 71 11.29 16.92 5.24
CA THR A 71 11.26 15.59 5.83
C THR A 71 9.84 15.30 6.30
N LEU A 72 9.30 14.15 5.89
CA LEU A 72 7.96 13.77 6.31
C LEU A 72 7.95 13.38 7.78
N SER A 73 6.93 13.85 8.49
CA SER A 73 6.73 13.47 9.87
C SER A 73 6.01 12.13 9.95
N ASP A 74 6.10 11.46 11.10
CA ASP A 74 5.38 10.22 11.30
C ASP A 74 3.89 10.41 11.16
N GLU A 75 3.38 11.55 11.63
CA GLU A 75 1.96 11.82 11.54
C GLU A 75 1.50 11.95 10.09
N GLU A 76 2.28 12.62 9.28
CA GLU A 76 1.94 12.80 7.87
C GLU A 76 1.91 11.46 7.14
N VAL A 77 2.89 10.61 7.40
CA VAL A 77 2.94 9.29 6.77
C VAL A 77 1.79 8.42 7.28
N THR A 78 1.53 8.46 8.58
CA THR A 78 0.46 7.66 9.17
C THR A 78 -0.91 8.07 8.58
N ASN A 79 -1.14 9.37 8.42
CA ASN A 79 -2.39 9.83 7.85
C ASN A 79 -2.57 9.34 6.41
N ALA A 80 -1.52 9.42 5.61
CA ALA A 80 -1.57 8.93 4.24
C ALA A 80 -1.76 7.42 4.20
N PHE A 81 -1.07 6.70 5.07
CA PHE A 81 -1.17 5.25 5.16
C PHE A 81 -2.58 4.81 5.54
N ASN A 82 -3.17 5.48 6.53
CA ASN A 82 -4.53 5.14 6.96
C ASN A 82 -5.55 5.41 5.86
N LYS A 83 -5.36 6.48 5.10
CA LYS A 83 -6.24 6.77 3.99
C LYS A 83 -6.14 5.69 2.91
N ILE A 84 -4.92 5.24 2.63
CA ILE A 84 -4.69 4.17 1.67
C ILE A 84 -5.44 2.91 2.11
N ILE A 85 -5.29 2.53 3.38
CA ILE A 85 -5.95 1.33 3.89
C ILE A 85 -7.47 1.47 3.75
N LYS A 86 -8.00 2.62 4.10
CA LYS A 86 -9.44 2.83 4.02
C LYS A 86 -9.94 2.70 2.59
N GLU A 87 -9.23 3.30 1.65
CA GLU A 87 -9.67 3.25 0.25
C GLU A 87 -9.58 1.85 -0.33
N VAL A 88 -8.50 1.14 -0.03
CA VAL A 88 -8.33 -0.21 -0.55
C VAL A 88 -9.37 -1.14 0.03
N THR A 89 -9.61 -1.07 1.33
CA THR A 89 -10.58 -1.96 1.96
C THR A 89 -11.99 -1.67 1.46
N THR A 90 -12.28 -0.42 1.14
CA THR A 90 -13.59 -0.04 0.65
C THR A 90 -13.78 -0.38 -0.83
N LYS A 91 -12.79 -0.04 -1.67
CA LYS A 91 -12.96 -0.16 -3.11
C LYS A 91 -12.65 -1.54 -3.65
N CYS A 92 -11.75 -2.26 -3.00
CA CYS A 92 -11.35 -3.59 -3.45
C CYS A 92 -11.90 -4.70 -2.58
N ASN A 93 -12.73 -4.36 -1.59
CA ASN A 93 -13.24 -5.33 -0.61
C ASN A 93 -12.09 -6.08 0.04
N ALA A 94 -10.98 -5.39 0.25
CA ALA A 94 -9.81 -6.00 0.84
C ALA A 94 -9.89 -5.96 2.37
N VAL A 95 -9.19 -6.88 3.00
CA VAL A 95 -9.04 -6.89 4.45
C VAL A 95 -7.57 -6.69 4.76
N LEU A 96 -7.28 -5.77 5.67
CA LEU A 96 -5.91 -5.55 6.08
C LEU A 96 -5.40 -6.78 6.79
N ARG A 97 -4.30 -7.34 6.31
CA ARG A 97 -3.72 -8.51 6.95
C ARG A 97 -2.79 -8.03 8.05
N ASP A 98 -3.06 -8.51 9.23
CA ASP A 98 -2.27 -8.21 10.40
C ASP A 98 -1.44 -9.44 10.70
N LYS A 99 -0.18 -9.26 10.90
CA LYS A 99 0.68 -10.43 11.07
C LYS A 99 0.42 -11.20 12.31
#